data_eba25dd8f203d83a31bc513eb5b6eede
#
_entry.id   eba25dd8f203d83a31bc513eb5b6eede
#
_cell.length_a   1.000
_cell.length_b   1.000
_cell.length_c   1.000
_cell.angle_alpha   90.00
_cell.angle_beta   90.00
_cell.angle_gamma   90.00
#
_symmetry.space_group_name_H-M   'P 1'
#
loop_
_entity.id
_entity.type
_entity.pdbx_description
1 polymer ?
#
loop_
_entity_poly.entity_id
_entity_poly.type
_entity_poly.pdbx_seq_one_letter_code
_entity_poly.pdbx_strand_id
1 'polypeptide(L)'
;MSQHVATKRLTAPDILARKGGEPIVSLTAYHAHTAAIADKYVDFLLVGDSLGMVMHGFESTLPVPLDLMIMHGRAVMRGAKRALVVVDMPFGSYEESPSQAFHNAAKVIKETQCGAIKLEGGRRMAETIHFLTERGI
;
A
#
# COMPACT_ATOMS: atom_id res chain seq x y z
N MET A 1 -2.60 -28.16 24.00
CA MET A 1 -1.89 -27.59 22.83
C MET A 1 -2.70 -26.41 22.34
N SER A 2 -2.20 -25.19 22.56
CA SER A 2 -2.86 -23.96 22.06
C SER A 2 -2.66 -23.92 20.54
N GLN A 3 -3.74 -24.12 19.78
CA GLN A 3 -3.72 -23.86 18.35
C GLN A 3 -3.68 -22.34 18.17
N HIS A 4 -2.50 -21.79 17.91
CA HIS A 4 -2.40 -20.46 17.35
C HIS A 4 -3.00 -20.49 15.94
N VAL A 5 -4.26 -20.09 15.80
CA VAL A 5 -4.83 -19.79 14.49
C VAL A 5 -4.04 -18.61 13.94
N ALA A 6 -3.20 -18.88 12.96
CA ALA A 6 -2.48 -17.81 12.28
C ALA A 6 -3.49 -16.83 11.66
N THR A 7 -3.47 -15.59 12.10
CA THR A 7 -4.34 -14.54 11.53
C THR A 7 -3.99 -14.38 10.06
N LYS A 8 -4.93 -14.72 9.17
CA LYS A 8 -4.74 -14.54 7.73
C LYS A 8 -4.86 -13.05 7.41
N ARG A 9 -3.87 -12.50 6.72
CA ARG A 9 -3.93 -11.13 6.21
C ARG A 9 -4.96 -11.02 5.10
N LEU A 10 -5.73 -9.93 5.10
CA LEU A 10 -6.67 -9.59 4.02
C LEU A 10 -5.88 -9.33 2.72
N THR A 11 -6.49 -9.75 1.62
CA THR A 11 -5.94 -9.59 0.27
C THR A 11 -6.83 -8.67 -0.57
N ALA A 12 -6.37 -8.23 -1.73
CA ALA A 12 -7.18 -7.44 -2.65
C ALA A 12 -8.47 -8.17 -3.08
N PRO A 13 -8.48 -9.49 -3.38
CA PRO A 13 -9.71 -10.24 -3.61
C PRO A 13 -10.67 -10.25 -2.42
N ASP A 14 -10.17 -10.31 -1.17
CA ASP A 14 -11.03 -10.26 0.01
C ASP A 14 -11.74 -8.89 0.13
N ILE A 15 -11.06 -7.80 -0.22
CA ILE A 15 -11.65 -6.46 -0.27
C ILE A 15 -12.69 -6.36 -1.39
N LEU A 16 -12.38 -6.87 -2.58
CA LEU A 16 -13.32 -6.88 -3.71
C LEU A 16 -14.60 -7.67 -3.40
N ALA A 17 -14.50 -8.78 -2.70
CA ALA A 17 -15.65 -9.62 -2.31
C ALA A 17 -16.63 -8.89 -1.38
N ARG A 18 -16.22 -7.79 -0.75
CA ARG A 18 -17.09 -6.97 0.12
C ARG A 18 -17.87 -5.88 -0.62
N LYS A 19 -17.74 -5.80 -1.95
CA LYS A 19 -18.50 -4.83 -2.75
C LYS A 19 -20.00 -5.04 -2.57
N GLY A 20 -20.71 -3.94 -2.25
CA GLY A 20 -22.15 -3.96 -1.98
C GLY A 20 -22.54 -4.42 -0.57
N GLY A 21 -21.58 -4.78 0.30
CA GLY A 21 -21.79 -5.12 1.69
C GLY A 21 -21.49 -3.95 2.65
N GLU A 22 -20.98 -4.28 3.82
CA GLU A 22 -20.58 -3.27 4.80
C GLU A 22 -19.46 -2.35 4.26
N PRO A 23 -19.44 -1.06 4.67
CA PRO A 23 -18.39 -0.15 4.27
C PRO A 23 -17.01 -0.66 4.64
N ILE A 24 -16.05 -0.45 3.74
CA ILE A 24 -14.65 -0.78 3.95
C ILE A 24 -13.99 0.36 4.73
N VAL A 25 -13.35 0.01 5.84
CA VAL A 25 -12.68 0.98 6.72
C VAL A 25 -11.18 1.01 6.43
N SER A 26 -10.64 2.21 6.27
CA SER A 26 -9.20 2.38 6.08
C SER A 26 -8.65 3.54 6.92
N LEU A 27 -7.39 3.42 7.30
CA LEU A 27 -6.61 4.49 7.92
C LEU A 27 -5.21 4.52 7.32
N THR A 28 -4.56 5.69 7.40
CA THR A 28 -3.14 5.79 7.11
C THR A 28 -2.31 5.26 8.29
N ALA A 29 -1.16 4.67 7.98
CA ALA A 29 -0.15 4.30 8.96
C ALA A 29 1.24 4.43 8.34
N TYR A 30 2.22 4.91 9.13
CA TYR A 30 3.58 5.19 8.64
C TYR A 30 4.66 4.44 9.41
N HIS A 31 4.32 3.76 10.51
CA HIS A 31 5.27 3.00 11.33
C HIS A 31 4.58 1.83 12.06
N ALA A 32 5.40 0.94 12.61
CA ALA A 32 4.94 -0.35 13.11
C ALA A 32 3.93 -0.23 14.26
N HIS A 33 4.13 0.68 15.24
CA HIS A 33 3.27 0.72 16.42
C HIS A 33 1.87 1.27 16.11
N THR A 34 1.73 2.32 15.28
CA THR A 34 0.41 2.79 14.85
C THR A 34 -0.29 1.78 13.97
N ALA A 35 0.45 1.09 13.09
CA ALA A 35 -0.09 0.00 12.31
C ALA A 35 -0.65 -1.12 13.20
N ALA A 36 0.07 -1.52 14.25
CA ALA A 36 -0.40 -2.56 15.18
C ALA A 36 -1.67 -2.17 15.95
N ILE A 37 -1.84 -0.89 16.26
CA ILE A 37 -3.05 -0.38 16.92
C ILE A 37 -4.22 -0.38 15.92
N ALA A 38 -4.03 0.19 14.73
CA ALA A 38 -5.07 0.35 13.72
C ALA A 38 -5.51 -0.98 13.09
N ASP A 39 -4.59 -1.95 12.96
CA ASP A 39 -4.80 -3.26 12.33
C ASP A 39 -6.04 -4.01 12.84
N LYS A 40 -6.42 -3.76 14.08
CA LYS A 40 -7.58 -4.40 14.72
C LYS A 40 -8.92 -3.87 14.23
N TYR A 41 -8.94 -2.66 13.68
CA TYR A 41 -10.16 -1.89 13.42
C TYR A 41 -10.40 -1.57 11.96
N VAL A 42 -9.41 -1.79 11.08
CA VAL A 42 -9.48 -1.40 9.67
C VAL A 42 -9.37 -2.61 8.74
N ASP A 43 -9.89 -2.47 7.54
CA ASP A 43 -9.78 -3.50 6.51
C ASP A 43 -8.50 -3.34 5.69
N PHE A 44 -8.05 -2.09 5.49
CA PHE A 44 -6.72 -1.86 4.96
C PHE A 44 -6.02 -0.65 5.59
N LEU A 45 -4.69 -0.68 5.55
CA LEU A 45 -3.80 0.39 5.95
C LEU A 45 -3.13 0.98 4.72
N LEU A 46 -3.16 2.31 4.60
CA LEU A 46 -2.48 3.03 3.53
C LEU A 46 -1.18 3.62 4.04
N VAL A 47 -0.09 3.28 3.39
CA VAL A 47 1.18 3.99 3.50
C VAL A 47 1.19 5.05 2.41
N GLY A 48 0.66 6.24 2.73
CA GLY A 48 0.50 7.34 1.78
C GLY A 48 1.80 8.14 1.60
N ASP A 49 2.05 8.65 0.40
CA ASP A 49 3.19 9.53 0.14
C ASP A 49 3.12 10.87 0.89
N SER A 50 1.93 11.23 1.39
CA SER A 50 1.74 12.32 2.36
C SER A 50 2.61 12.19 3.62
N LEU A 51 3.19 11.00 3.88
CA LEU A 51 4.20 10.83 4.93
C LEU A 51 5.37 11.82 4.80
N GLY A 52 5.70 12.23 3.58
CA GLY A 52 6.71 13.26 3.33
C GLY A 52 6.38 14.58 4.02
N MET A 53 5.11 14.98 3.99
CA MET A 53 4.63 16.19 4.65
C MET A 53 4.44 15.96 6.16
N VAL A 54 3.75 14.90 6.53
CA VAL A 54 3.31 14.64 7.90
C VAL A 54 4.47 14.20 8.82
N MET A 55 5.38 13.40 8.30
CA MET A 55 6.48 12.80 9.08
C MET A 55 7.82 13.47 8.86
N HIS A 56 8.07 13.99 7.65
CA HIS A 56 9.37 14.53 7.26
C HIS A 56 9.37 16.04 7.06
N GLY A 57 8.21 16.71 7.16
CA GLY A 57 8.08 18.16 7.08
C GLY A 57 8.30 18.75 5.68
N PHE A 58 8.14 17.94 4.63
CA PHE A 58 8.18 18.45 3.26
C PHE A 58 6.98 19.34 2.98
N GLU A 59 7.14 20.33 2.12
CA GLU A 59 6.05 21.25 1.73
C GLU A 59 5.02 20.55 0.81
N SER A 60 5.41 19.46 0.14
CA SER A 60 4.56 18.67 -0.75
C SER A 60 5.02 17.23 -0.80
N THR A 61 4.28 16.37 -1.52
CA THR A 61 4.66 14.97 -1.74
C THR A 61 5.71 14.79 -2.84
N LEU A 62 5.98 15.83 -3.66
CA LEU A 62 6.89 15.74 -4.81
C LEU A 62 8.31 15.24 -4.48
N PRO A 63 8.93 15.62 -3.34
CA PRO A 63 10.29 15.17 -3.02
C PRO A 63 10.37 13.74 -2.47
N VAL A 64 9.23 13.06 -2.26
CA VAL A 64 9.22 11.73 -1.63
C VAL A 64 9.88 10.69 -2.56
N PRO A 65 11.02 10.10 -2.19
CA PRO A 65 11.64 9.06 -2.98
C PRO A 65 11.01 7.69 -2.73
N LEU A 66 11.09 6.82 -3.73
CA LEU A 66 10.55 5.44 -3.65
C LEU A 66 11.12 4.65 -2.46
N ASP A 67 12.40 4.81 -2.17
CA ASP A 67 13.04 4.08 -1.05
C ASP A 67 12.50 4.51 0.32
N LEU A 68 12.05 5.75 0.47
CA LEU A 68 11.37 6.22 1.68
C LEU A 68 10.01 5.50 1.84
N MET A 69 9.25 5.37 0.76
CA MET A 69 7.99 4.62 0.77
C MET A 69 8.21 3.16 1.14
N ILE A 70 9.25 2.54 0.61
CA ILE A 70 9.63 1.16 0.94
C ILE A 70 9.99 1.02 2.42
N MET A 71 10.77 1.94 2.96
CA MET A 71 11.16 1.92 4.37
C MET A 71 9.94 1.98 5.30
N HIS A 72 9.01 2.91 5.05
CA HIS A 72 7.76 3.02 5.81
C HIS A 72 6.84 1.82 5.58
N GLY A 73 6.71 1.35 4.35
CA GLY A 73 5.96 0.15 4.01
C GLY A 73 6.41 -1.08 4.79
N ARG A 74 7.72 -1.31 4.89
CA ARG A 74 8.31 -2.38 5.72
C ARG A 74 7.94 -2.24 7.19
N ALA A 75 7.98 -1.01 7.73
CA ALA A 75 7.62 -0.76 9.12
C ALA A 75 6.15 -1.08 9.40
N VAL A 76 5.24 -0.61 8.54
CA VAL A 76 3.80 -0.90 8.64
C VAL A 76 3.54 -2.40 8.53
N MET A 77 4.16 -3.10 7.58
CA MET A 77 4.02 -4.54 7.40
C MET A 77 4.44 -5.35 8.64
N ARG A 78 5.44 -4.88 9.41
CA ARG A 78 5.83 -5.53 10.67
C ARG A 78 4.75 -5.39 11.74
N GLY A 79 4.06 -4.24 11.78
CA GLY A 79 2.98 -3.96 12.74
C GLY A 79 1.65 -4.61 12.37
N ALA A 80 1.28 -4.56 11.10
CA ALA A 80 0.01 -5.10 10.60
C ALA A 80 0.06 -6.63 10.49
N LYS A 81 -0.99 -7.30 10.94
CA LYS A 81 -1.12 -8.77 10.88
C LYS A 81 -2.38 -9.22 10.13
N ARG A 82 -3.44 -8.42 10.15
CA ARG A 82 -4.75 -8.72 9.58
C ARG A 82 -5.10 -7.85 8.37
N ALA A 83 -4.94 -6.54 8.49
CA ALA A 83 -5.33 -5.59 7.43
C ALA A 83 -4.50 -5.77 6.16
N LEU A 84 -5.11 -5.54 5.00
CA LEU A 84 -4.37 -5.36 3.74
C LEU A 84 -3.49 -4.11 3.88
N VAL A 85 -2.22 -4.21 3.52
CA VAL A 85 -1.34 -3.03 3.45
C VAL A 85 -1.20 -2.60 2.00
N VAL A 86 -1.51 -1.33 1.76
CA VAL A 86 -1.41 -0.65 0.45
C VAL A 86 -0.30 0.39 0.55
N VAL A 87 0.61 0.42 -0.40
CA VAL A 87 1.71 1.39 -0.45
C VAL A 87 1.56 2.30 -1.67
N ASP A 88 1.61 3.62 -1.45
CA ASP A 88 1.58 4.58 -2.56
C ASP A 88 2.86 4.52 -3.38
N MET A 89 2.68 4.66 -4.68
CA MET A 89 3.76 4.95 -5.60
C MET A 89 3.97 6.48 -5.64
N PRO A 90 5.16 6.99 -5.28
CA PRO A 90 5.39 8.43 -5.25
C PRO A 90 5.54 9.02 -6.65
N PHE A 91 5.38 10.34 -6.75
CA PHE A 91 5.54 11.08 -8.00
C PHE A 91 6.86 10.73 -8.72
N GLY A 92 6.78 10.56 -10.03
CA GLY A 92 7.92 10.22 -10.88
C GLY A 92 8.28 8.73 -10.91
N SER A 93 7.55 7.88 -10.17
CA SER A 93 7.84 6.46 -10.10
C SER A 93 7.00 5.58 -11.03
N TYR A 94 5.94 6.13 -11.67
CA TYR A 94 5.01 5.36 -12.50
C TYR A 94 4.45 6.10 -13.71
N GLU A 95 4.66 7.42 -13.82
CA GLU A 95 4.01 8.23 -14.84
C GLU A 95 4.68 8.16 -16.20
N GLU A 96 5.96 7.78 -16.27
CA GLU A 96 6.74 7.75 -17.50
C GLU A 96 6.25 6.67 -18.47
N SER A 97 6.00 5.47 -17.97
CA SER A 97 5.55 4.33 -18.79
C SER A 97 5.00 3.19 -17.94
N PRO A 98 4.16 2.29 -18.51
CA PRO A 98 3.74 1.06 -17.84
C PRO A 98 4.91 0.17 -17.39
N SER A 99 6.00 0.16 -18.15
CA SER A 99 7.22 -0.60 -17.81
C SER A 99 7.92 -0.03 -16.59
N GLN A 100 8.08 1.30 -16.51
CA GLN A 100 8.62 1.97 -15.32
C GLN A 100 7.76 1.67 -14.09
N ALA A 101 6.45 1.82 -14.23
CA ALA A 101 5.50 1.53 -13.16
C ALA A 101 5.64 0.09 -12.66
N PHE A 102 5.75 -0.88 -13.56
CA PHE A 102 5.92 -2.28 -13.22
C PHE A 102 7.20 -2.55 -12.43
N HIS A 103 8.34 -2.04 -12.91
CA HIS A 103 9.62 -2.24 -12.22
C HIS A 103 9.61 -1.66 -10.81
N ASN A 104 9.09 -0.46 -10.65
CA ASN A 104 9.01 0.21 -9.34
C ASN A 104 7.97 -0.45 -8.42
N ALA A 105 6.80 -0.81 -8.94
CA ALA A 105 5.77 -1.53 -8.18
C ALA A 105 6.26 -2.90 -7.71
N ALA A 106 6.91 -3.66 -8.61
CA ALA A 106 7.52 -4.94 -8.27
C ALA A 106 8.59 -4.80 -7.17
N LYS A 107 9.41 -3.74 -7.24
CA LYS A 107 10.39 -3.41 -6.19
C LYS A 107 9.68 -3.18 -4.85
N VAL A 108 8.64 -2.34 -4.82
CA VAL A 108 7.86 -2.06 -3.60
C VAL A 108 7.30 -3.36 -3.02
N ILE A 109 6.60 -4.16 -3.82
CA ILE A 109 5.98 -5.42 -3.35
C ILE A 109 7.04 -6.40 -2.84
N LYS A 110 8.12 -6.61 -3.58
CA LYS A 110 9.19 -7.55 -3.19
C LYS A 110 9.88 -7.14 -1.90
N GLU A 111 10.10 -5.85 -1.71
CA GLU A 111 10.85 -5.35 -0.56
C GLU A 111 9.99 -5.11 0.68
N THR A 112 8.71 -4.80 0.52
CA THR A 112 7.79 -4.56 1.64
C THR A 112 6.95 -5.78 1.99
N GLN A 113 6.64 -6.63 1.02
CA GLN A 113 5.66 -7.71 1.10
C GLN A 113 4.22 -7.18 1.31
N CYS A 114 3.94 -5.93 0.88
CA CYS A 114 2.58 -5.38 0.90
C CYS A 114 1.67 -6.13 -0.09
N GLY A 115 0.38 -6.06 0.13
CA GLY A 115 -0.60 -6.78 -0.68
C GLY A 115 -1.17 -5.98 -1.85
N ALA A 116 -0.87 -4.68 -1.92
CA ALA A 116 -1.30 -3.81 -3.02
C ALA A 116 -0.46 -2.54 -3.08
N ILE A 117 -0.51 -1.86 -4.22
CA ILE A 117 0.03 -0.51 -4.40
C ILE A 117 -1.09 0.45 -4.81
N LYS A 118 -0.90 1.74 -4.62
CA LYS A 118 -1.81 2.77 -5.13
C LYS A 118 -1.09 3.64 -6.15
N LEU A 119 -1.79 3.95 -7.24
CA LEU A 119 -1.42 4.92 -8.28
C LEU A 119 -2.49 5.99 -8.36
N GLU A 120 -2.12 7.17 -8.82
CA GLU A 120 -3.04 8.26 -9.12
C GLU A 120 -3.07 8.55 -10.62
N GLY A 121 -3.97 9.42 -11.07
CA GLY A 121 -4.02 9.90 -12.46
C GLY A 121 -5.29 9.53 -13.24
N GLY A 122 -6.19 8.74 -12.68
CA GLY A 122 -7.49 8.42 -13.26
C GLY A 122 -7.37 7.80 -14.67
N ARG A 123 -8.14 8.32 -15.63
CA ARG A 123 -8.20 7.78 -17.00
C ARG A 123 -6.83 7.65 -17.68
N ARG A 124 -5.91 8.59 -17.42
CA ARG A 124 -4.57 8.59 -18.04
C ARG A 124 -3.74 7.38 -17.61
N MET A 125 -4.01 6.83 -16.44
CA MET A 125 -3.29 5.67 -15.88
C MET A 125 -4.00 4.34 -16.12
N ALA A 126 -5.14 4.33 -16.82
CA ALA A 126 -5.93 3.11 -17.03
C ALA A 126 -5.12 2.00 -17.72
N GLU A 127 -4.34 2.36 -18.74
CA GLU A 127 -3.46 1.41 -19.45
C GLU A 127 -2.36 0.88 -18.53
N THR A 128 -1.73 1.76 -17.75
CA THR A 128 -0.70 1.38 -16.78
C THR A 128 -1.28 0.45 -15.70
N ILE A 129 -2.46 0.76 -15.17
CA ILE A 129 -3.12 -0.09 -14.18
C ILE A 129 -3.46 -1.46 -14.77
N HIS A 130 -4.00 -1.52 -15.99
CA HIS A 130 -4.25 -2.76 -16.70
C HIS A 130 -2.98 -3.59 -16.88
N PHE A 131 -1.89 -2.93 -17.32
CA PHE A 131 -0.60 -3.57 -17.50
C PHE A 131 -0.06 -4.21 -16.22
N LEU A 132 -0.24 -3.54 -15.07
CA LEU A 132 0.19 -4.02 -13.77
C LEU A 132 -0.66 -5.21 -13.30
N THR A 133 -1.99 -5.07 -13.38
CA THR A 133 -2.94 -6.09 -12.89
C THR A 133 -2.83 -7.40 -13.65
N GLU A 134 -2.61 -7.37 -14.97
CA GLU A 134 -2.35 -8.57 -15.77
C GLU A 134 -1.06 -9.31 -15.37
N ARG A 135 -0.16 -8.63 -14.66
CA ARG A 135 1.12 -9.18 -14.19
C ARG A 135 1.13 -9.51 -12.71
N GLY A 136 -0.04 -9.46 -12.07
CA GLY A 136 -0.22 -9.87 -10.68
C GLY A 136 0.13 -8.79 -9.63
N ILE A 137 0.13 -7.51 -10.05
CA ILE A 137 0.31 -6.37 -9.14
C ILE A 137 -1.03 -5.72 -8.84
#